data_1db80268a79623697fbe8b9edbf2c1c5
#
_entry.id   1db80268a79623697fbe8b9edbf2c1c5
#
_cell.length_a   1.000
_cell.length_b   1.000
_cell.length_c   1.000
_cell.angle_alpha   90.00
_cell.angle_beta   90.00
_cell.angle_gamma   90.00
#
_symmetry.space_group_name_H-M   'P 1'
#
loop_
_entity.id
_entity.type
_entity.pdbx_description
1 polymer ?
#
loop_
_entity_poly.entity_id
_entity_poly.type
_entity_poly.pdbx_seq_one_letter_code
_entity_poly.pdbx_strand_id
1 'polypeptide(L)'
;MDWKKDCWSKEHYQDFKNYLLKIAEEEYRKFNEKIIPCDHPILGIRMPVLRKLAKEIARGNWNSYLKVAKDNSHEEIMLQGMVIASVSPKIEFSEVLRYITYYVPKLSNWALVDAFCGDMKIVAHHQEEAYFFIVHYLKSTEEYSVRFAIVMLMNYYLDVQHINAVFGLFDSVHHDGYYVKMALAWAISLAFIKMREETVQYLNHNHLDNWTVQKAMQKILESNRVDKETKDMIRNMKKKRNYE
;
A
#
# COMPACT_ATOMS: atom_id res chain seq x y z
N MET A 1 26.34 -13.61 5.15
CA MET A 1 25.51 -14.31 6.14
C MET A 1 24.31 -14.86 5.40
N ASP A 2 23.89 -16.09 5.75
CA ASP A 2 22.69 -16.70 5.19
C ASP A 2 21.54 -16.57 6.18
N TRP A 3 20.44 -15.93 5.74
CA TRP A 3 19.22 -15.71 6.55
C TRP A 3 18.12 -16.75 6.28
N LYS A 4 18.43 -17.77 5.49
CA LYS A 4 17.63 -18.98 5.40
C LYS A 4 17.91 -19.85 6.64
N LYS A 5 17.02 -19.82 7.62
CA LYS A 5 17.14 -20.58 8.88
C LYS A 5 16.06 -21.66 8.95
N ASP A 6 16.42 -22.83 9.45
CA ASP A 6 15.44 -23.90 9.73
C ASP A 6 14.61 -23.60 10.98
N CYS A 7 15.12 -22.77 11.90
CA CYS A 7 14.42 -22.23 13.05
C CYS A 7 15.03 -20.88 13.45
N TRP A 8 14.17 -19.89 13.70
CA TRP A 8 14.58 -18.61 14.22
C TRP A 8 14.45 -18.58 15.75
N SER A 9 15.56 -18.41 16.47
CA SER A 9 15.61 -18.11 17.91
C SER A 9 15.68 -16.59 18.14
N LYS A 10 15.56 -16.17 19.40
CA LYS A 10 15.77 -14.76 19.80
C LYS A 10 17.21 -14.30 19.50
N GLU A 11 18.20 -15.20 19.65
CA GLU A 11 19.61 -14.92 19.33
C GLU A 11 19.80 -14.72 17.82
N HIS A 12 19.26 -15.61 16.99
CA HIS A 12 19.28 -15.43 15.53
C HIS A 12 18.67 -14.11 15.10
N TYR A 13 17.56 -13.70 15.75
CA TYR A 13 16.92 -12.42 15.47
C TYR A 13 17.79 -11.24 15.93
N GLN A 14 18.46 -11.34 17.06
CA GLN A 14 19.40 -10.31 17.53
C GLN A 14 20.58 -10.15 16.57
N ASP A 15 21.15 -11.24 16.08
CA ASP A 15 22.23 -11.23 15.07
C ASP A 15 21.74 -10.57 13.76
N PHE A 16 20.51 -10.88 13.35
CA PHE A 16 19.88 -10.25 12.19
C PHE A 16 19.68 -8.74 12.39
N LYS A 17 19.23 -8.32 13.55
CA LYS A 17 19.10 -6.91 13.89
C LYS A 17 20.45 -6.18 13.86
N ASN A 18 21.49 -6.77 14.42
CA ASN A 18 22.85 -6.23 14.37
C ASN A 18 23.35 -6.10 12.90
N TYR A 19 23.01 -7.06 12.06
CA TYR A 19 23.28 -6.98 10.63
C TYR A 19 22.53 -5.85 9.95
N LEU A 20 21.22 -5.65 10.23
CA LEU A 20 20.43 -4.53 9.70
C LEU A 20 21.07 -3.18 10.05
N LEU A 21 21.51 -3.01 11.31
CA LEU A 21 22.18 -1.79 11.76
C LEU A 21 23.51 -1.57 11.02
N LYS A 22 24.24 -2.64 10.70
CA LYS A 22 25.52 -2.57 9.97
C LYS A 22 25.36 -2.14 8.51
N ILE A 23 24.23 -2.49 7.86
CA ILE A 23 23.98 -2.16 6.44
C ILE A 23 23.12 -0.90 6.26
N ALA A 24 22.77 -0.24 7.34
CA ALA A 24 22.00 1.00 7.35
C ALA A 24 22.84 2.15 6.74
N GLU A 25 22.18 3.00 5.95
CA GLU A 25 22.78 4.16 5.28
C GLU A 25 22.24 5.45 5.89
N GLU A 26 23.09 6.22 6.54
CA GLU A 26 22.73 7.45 7.25
C GLU A 26 22.05 8.49 6.34
N GLU A 27 22.56 8.71 5.13
CA GLU A 27 21.97 9.67 4.19
C GLU A 27 20.61 9.23 3.69
N TYR A 28 20.40 7.92 3.50
CA TYR A 28 19.10 7.38 3.11
C TYR A 28 18.10 7.43 4.27
N ARG A 29 18.57 7.22 5.51
CA ARG A 29 17.78 7.42 6.72
C ARG A 29 17.26 8.86 6.81
N LYS A 30 18.16 9.86 6.74
CA LYS A 30 17.82 11.28 6.78
C LYS A 30 16.84 11.70 5.67
N PHE A 31 16.99 11.12 4.49
CA PHE A 31 16.06 11.35 3.39
C PHE A 31 14.67 10.81 3.72
N ASN A 32 14.56 9.57 4.18
CA ASN A 32 13.28 8.94 4.50
C ASN A 32 12.57 9.64 5.68
N GLU A 33 13.29 10.04 6.72
CA GLU A 33 12.74 10.78 7.87
C GLU A 33 12.04 12.09 7.48
N LYS A 34 12.42 12.71 6.36
CA LYS A 34 11.77 13.93 5.85
C LYS A 34 10.43 13.68 5.15
N ILE A 35 10.21 12.48 4.62
CA ILE A 35 9.07 12.19 3.75
C ILE A 35 8.11 11.11 4.30
N ILE A 36 8.58 10.28 5.23
CA ILE A 36 7.78 9.21 5.83
C ILE A 36 7.38 9.65 7.24
N PRO A 37 6.09 9.90 7.52
CA PRO A 37 5.62 10.08 8.88
C PRO A 37 5.72 8.72 9.58
N CYS A 38 6.65 8.56 10.49
CA CYS A 38 6.92 7.28 11.11
C CYS A 38 7.12 7.43 12.62
N ASP A 39 6.34 6.68 13.40
CA ASP A 39 6.46 6.62 14.86
C ASP A 39 7.60 5.70 15.31
N HIS A 40 8.13 4.89 14.41
CA HIS A 40 9.26 3.99 14.65
C HIS A 40 10.55 4.56 14.05
N PRO A 41 11.71 4.31 14.67
CA PRO A 41 13.00 4.69 14.09
C PRO A 41 13.17 4.12 12.69
N ILE A 42 13.67 4.95 11.77
CA ILE A 42 14.05 4.51 10.42
C ILE A 42 15.55 4.18 10.44
N LEU A 43 15.92 3.01 9.95
CA LEU A 43 17.32 2.59 9.89
C LEU A 43 18.02 3.13 8.64
N GLY A 44 17.32 3.23 7.54
CA GLY A 44 17.85 3.70 6.26
C GLY A 44 18.37 2.55 5.38
N ILE A 45 17.61 1.47 5.27
CA ILE A 45 17.97 0.33 4.40
C ILE A 45 17.16 0.39 3.11
N ARG A 46 17.84 0.30 1.97
CA ARG A 46 17.19 0.41 0.66
C ARG A 46 16.26 -0.76 0.36
N MET A 47 15.11 -0.46 -0.24
CA MET A 47 14.07 -1.42 -0.60
C MET A 47 14.57 -2.68 -1.34
N PRO A 48 15.48 -2.61 -2.34
CA PRO A 48 15.99 -3.82 -2.99
C PRO A 48 16.74 -4.75 -2.02
N VAL A 49 17.43 -4.20 -1.01
CA VAL A 49 18.13 -4.98 0.02
C VAL A 49 17.10 -5.68 0.92
N LEU A 50 16.09 -4.96 1.39
CA LEU A 50 15.01 -5.52 2.21
C LEU A 50 14.28 -6.65 1.48
N ARG A 51 13.94 -6.47 0.20
CA ARG A 51 13.32 -7.52 -0.62
C ARG A 51 14.19 -8.76 -0.78
N LYS A 52 15.52 -8.59 -0.91
CA LYS A 52 16.46 -9.71 -0.96
C LYS A 52 16.46 -10.49 0.36
N LEU A 53 16.55 -9.78 1.48
CA LEU A 53 16.52 -10.38 2.82
C LEU A 53 15.20 -11.12 3.09
N ALA A 54 14.07 -10.51 2.75
CA ALA A 54 12.76 -11.14 2.89
C ALA A 54 12.65 -12.44 2.08
N LYS A 55 13.17 -12.47 0.85
CA LYS A 55 13.23 -13.69 0.03
C LYS A 55 14.14 -14.78 0.61
N GLU A 56 15.25 -14.41 1.24
CA GLU A 56 16.12 -15.36 1.94
C GLU A 56 15.39 -15.97 3.14
N ILE A 57 14.77 -15.15 4.00
CA ILE A 57 13.97 -15.60 5.15
C ILE A 57 12.82 -16.51 4.70
N ALA A 58 12.12 -16.14 3.62
CA ALA A 58 11.00 -16.89 3.06
C ALA A 58 11.36 -18.29 2.50
N ARG A 59 12.65 -18.56 2.26
CA ARG A 59 13.14 -19.89 1.86
C ARG A 59 13.40 -20.82 3.03
N GLY A 60 13.50 -20.30 4.25
CA GLY A 60 13.65 -21.04 5.49
C GLY A 60 12.32 -21.17 6.25
N ASN A 61 12.43 -21.34 7.57
CA ASN A 61 11.26 -21.35 8.45
C ASN A 61 10.79 -19.92 8.77
N TRP A 62 10.13 -19.30 7.79
CA TRP A 62 9.60 -17.94 7.87
C TRP A 62 8.56 -17.76 8.99
N ASN A 63 7.81 -18.82 9.33
CA ASN A 63 6.83 -18.77 10.43
C ASN A 63 7.53 -18.57 11.78
N SER A 64 8.67 -19.27 12.01
CA SER A 64 9.47 -19.04 13.21
C SER A 64 10.10 -17.64 13.24
N TYR A 65 10.44 -17.05 12.07
CA TYR A 65 10.86 -15.66 11.96
C TYR A 65 9.77 -14.70 12.42
N LEU A 66 8.54 -14.82 11.90
CA LEU A 66 7.43 -13.94 12.28
C LEU A 66 7.09 -14.02 13.78
N LYS A 67 7.31 -15.17 14.43
CA LYS A 67 7.10 -15.33 15.88
C LYS A 67 8.12 -14.57 16.74
N VAL A 68 9.35 -14.38 16.25
CA VAL A 68 10.42 -13.69 17.01
C VAL A 68 10.62 -12.25 16.54
N ALA A 69 10.14 -11.90 15.35
CA ALA A 69 10.25 -10.56 14.77
C ALA A 69 9.63 -9.50 15.69
N LYS A 70 10.24 -8.31 15.71
CA LYS A 70 9.82 -7.16 16.51
C LYS A 70 9.44 -6.00 15.60
N ASP A 71 8.75 -5.03 16.19
CA ASP A 71 8.30 -3.81 15.54
C ASP A 71 9.12 -2.59 16.02
N ASN A 72 10.44 -2.77 16.25
CA ASN A 72 11.29 -1.72 16.84
C ASN A 72 11.77 -0.69 15.82
N SER A 73 11.67 -0.97 14.54
CA SER A 73 12.03 -0.04 13.46
C SER A 73 11.12 -0.21 12.25
N HIS A 74 11.07 0.83 11.43
CA HIS A 74 10.31 0.84 10.18
C HIS A 74 10.66 -0.34 9.28
N GLU A 75 11.95 -0.65 9.15
CA GLU A 75 12.43 -1.74 8.29
C GLU A 75 12.14 -3.12 8.88
N GLU A 76 12.12 -3.28 10.21
CA GLU A 76 11.70 -4.53 10.84
C GLU A 76 10.24 -4.85 10.55
N ILE A 77 9.35 -3.83 10.63
CA ILE A 77 7.94 -3.96 10.25
C ILE A 77 7.81 -4.25 8.75
N MET A 78 8.49 -3.49 7.91
CA MET A 78 8.47 -3.67 6.46
C MET A 78 8.91 -5.08 6.03
N LEU A 79 9.96 -5.62 6.64
CA LEU A 79 10.44 -6.98 6.38
C LEU A 79 9.41 -8.05 6.69
N GLN A 80 8.62 -7.90 7.76
CA GLN A 80 7.54 -8.85 8.07
C GLN A 80 6.53 -8.90 6.93
N GLY A 81 6.07 -7.74 6.44
CA GLY A 81 5.16 -7.66 5.29
C GLY A 81 5.75 -8.26 4.01
N MET A 82 7.03 -7.98 3.72
CA MET A 82 7.72 -8.54 2.56
C MET A 82 7.91 -10.07 2.65
N VAL A 83 8.13 -10.61 3.86
CA VAL A 83 8.20 -12.06 4.08
C VAL A 83 6.83 -12.69 3.84
N ILE A 84 5.76 -12.13 4.41
CA ILE A 84 4.38 -12.58 4.18
C ILE A 84 4.07 -12.58 2.67
N ALA A 85 4.34 -11.50 1.97
CA ALA A 85 4.12 -11.42 0.53
C ALA A 85 4.95 -12.44 -0.28
N SER A 86 6.20 -12.73 0.15
CA SER A 86 7.08 -13.68 -0.50
C SER A 86 6.65 -15.13 -0.34
N VAL A 87 5.94 -15.47 0.74
CA VAL A 87 5.44 -16.83 1.00
C VAL A 87 4.01 -17.03 0.52
N SER A 88 3.24 -15.98 0.34
CA SER A 88 1.82 -16.03 -0.02
C SER A 88 1.50 -16.93 -1.24
N PRO A 89 2.35 -17.04 -2.30
CA PRO A 89 2.08 -17.95 -3.40
C PRO A 89 2.30 -19.45 -3.07
N LYS A 90 2.73 -19.78 -1.86
CA LYS A 90 3.12 -21.14 -1.45
C LYS A 90 2.26 -21.73 -0.34
N ILE A 91 1.29 -20.97 0.13
CA ILE A 91 0.37 -21.34 1.22
C ILE A 91 -1.06 -21.15 0.75
N GLU A 92 -2.01 -21.77 1.43
CA GLU A 92 -3.44 -21.63 1.14
C GLU A 92 -3.88 -20.17 1.30
N PHE A 93 -4.76 -19.69 0.41
CA PHE A 93 -5.15 -18.28 0.41
C PHE A 93 -5.87 -17.84 1.70
N SER A 94 -6.64 -18.73 2.31
CA SER A 94 -7.23 -18.49 3.64
C SER A 94 -6.18 -18.21 4.72
N GLU A 95 -5.01 -18.85 4.62
CA GLU A 95 -3.88 -18.58 5.50
C GLU A 95 -3.23 -17.23 5.17
N VAL A 96 -3.14 -16.86 3.89
CA VAL A 96 -2.69 -15.52 3.47
C VAL A 96 -3.56 -14.44 4.11
N LEU A 97 -4.89 -14.58 4.07
CA LEU A 97 -5.82 -13.63 4.70
C LEU A 97 -5.58 -13.49 6.22
N ARG A 98 -5.27 -14.59 6.90
CA ARG A 98 -4.89 -14.55 8.34
C ARG A 98 -3.62 -13.74 8.57
N TYR A 99 -2.59 -13.87 7.71
CA TYR A 99 -1.36 -13.08 7.81
C TYR A 99 -1.59 -11.61 7.46
N ILE A 100 -2.48 -11.30 6.52
CA ILE A 100 -2.89 -9.91 6.26
C ILE A 100 -3.56 -9.33 7.51
N THR A 101 -4.50 -10.06 8.12
CA THR A 101 -5.17 -9.63 9.37
C THR A 101 -4.15 -9.37 10.51
N TYR A 102 -3.12 -10.20 10.63
CA TYR A 102 -2.04 -10.01 11.60
C TYR A 102 -1.19 -8.75 11.29
N TYR A 103 -0.97 -8.46 10.01
CA TYR A 103 -0.02 -7.43 9.61
C TYR A 103 -0.64 -6.03 9.45
N VAL A 104 -1.90 -5.93 9.01
CA VAL A 104 -2.56 -4.63 8.77
C VAL A 104 -2.51 -3.69 9.99
N PRO A 105 -2.71 -4.15 11.25
CA PRO A 105 -2.60 -3.28 12.42
C PRO A 105 -1.20 -2.68 12.66
N LYS A 106 -0.16 -3.20 12.01
CA LYS A 106 1.22 -2.69 12.08
C LYS A 106 1.52 -1.60 11.05
N LEU A 107 0.62 -1.36 10.12
CA LEU A 107 0.76 -0.36 9.06
C LEU A 107 0.55 1.04 9.65
N SER A 108 1.63 1.72 9.98
CA SER A 108 1.64 3.04 10.64
C SER A 108 2.01 4.20 9.72
N ASN A 109 2.28 3.94 8.43
CA ASN A 109 2.58 4.99 7.44
C ASN A 109 2.34 4.51 6.01
N TRP A 110 2.30 5.47 5.07
CA TRP A 110 2.03 5.21 3.66
C TRP A 110 3.07 4.28 3.00
N ALA A 111 4.33 4.33 3.41
CA ALA A 111 5.39 3.54 2.78
C ALA A 111 5.24 2.04 3.11
N LEU A 112 4.85 1.70 4.34
CA LEU A 112 4.52 0.33 4.74
C LEU A 112 3.31 -0.20 3.96
N VAL A 113 2.24 0.61 3.88
CA VAL A 113 1.01 0.24 3.16
C VAL A 113 1.30 -0.04 1.70
N ASP A 114 1.92 0.93 1.01
CA ASP A 114 2.09 0.87 -0.45
C ASP A 114 3.06 -0.25 -0.85
N ALA A 115 4.13 -0.47 -0.07
CA ALA A 115 5.04 -1.58 -0.29
C ALA A 115 4.34 -2.94 -0.12
N PHE A 116 3.60 -3.12 0.97
CA PHE A 116 2.89 -4.36 1.23
C PHE A 116 1.82 -4.65 0.17
N CYS A 117 0.96 -3.69 -0.13
CA CYS A 117 -0.07 -3.84 -1.15
C CYS A 117 0.52 -4.16 -2.54
N GLY A 118 1.63 -3.50 -2.90
CA GLY A 118 2.31 -3.75 -4.18
C GLY A 118 2.97 -5.13 -4.29
N ASP A 119 3.39 -5.69 -3.15
CA ASP A 119 4.04 -7.01 -3.10
C ASP A 119 3.02 -8.18 -2.96
N MET A 120 1.74 -7.93 -2.60
CA MET A 120 0.68 -8.93 -2.42
C MET A 120 0.04 -9.41 -3.73
N LYS A 121 0.87 -9.77 -4.72
CA LYS A 121 0.45 -10.14 -6.08
C LYS A 121 -0.48 -11.36 -6.15
N ILE A 122 -0.48 -12.21 -5.14
CA ILE A 122 -1.37 -13.39 -5.07
C ILE A 122 -2.85 -12.99 -5.14
N VAL A 123 -3.21 -11.78 -4.70
CA VAL A 123 -4.58 -11.26 -4.74
C VAL A 123 -5.12 -11.19 -6.17
N ALA A 124 -4.27 -10.96 -7.18
CA ALA A 124 -4.70 -10.99 -8.58
C ALA A 124 -5.22 -12.36 -9.05
N HIS A 125 -4.85 -13.44 -8.36
CA HIS A 125 -5.32 -14.80 -8.64
C HIS A 125 -6.49 -15.24 -7.76
N HIS A 126 -6.86 -14.43 -6.74
CA HIS A 126 -7.91 -14.70 -5.76
C HIS A 126 -8.83 -13.49 -5.57
N GLN A 127 -9.14 -12.76 -6.66
CA GLN A 127 -9.88 -11.49 -6.58
C GLN A 127 -11.24 -11.63 -5.89
N GLU A 128 -12.01 -12.66 -6.19
CA GLU A 128 -13.34 -12.87 -5.60
C GLU A 128 -13.28 -13.09 -4.08
N GLU A 129 -12.36 -13.97 -3.63
CA GLU A 129 -12.19 -14.26 -2.21
C GLU A 129 -11.63 -13.04 -1.44
N ALA A 130 -10.69 -12.32 -2.06
CA ALA A 130 -10.05 -11.15 -1.44
C ALA A 130 -10.97 -9.93 -1.38
N TYR A 131 -11.94 -9.80 -2.31
CA TYR A 131 -12.75 -8.57 -2.43
C TYR A 131 -13.46 -8.19 -1.14
N PHE A 132 -14.28 -9.10 -0.61
CA PHE A 132 -15.05 -8.82 0.62
C PHE A 132 -14.16 -8.61 1.85
N PHE A 133 -13.05 -9.34 1.91
CA PHE A 133 -12.05 -9.17 2.96
C PHE A 133 -11.42 -7.78 2.92
N ILE A 134 -11.03 -7.29 1.74
CA ILE A 134 -10.43 -5.96 1.55
C ILE A 134 -11.45 -4.87 1.85
N VAL A 135 -12.66 -4.98 1.30
CA VAL A 135 -13.75 -3.98 1.46
C VAL A 135 -14.10 -3.77 2.93
N HIS A 136 -13.98 -4.79 3.77
CA HIS A 136 -14.22 -4.67 5.21
C HIS A 136 -13.36 -3.57 5.86
N TYR A 137 -12.11 -3.39 5.43
CA TYR A 137 -11.19 -2.37 5.98
C TYR A 137 -11.55 -0.93 5.60
N LEU A 138 -12.40 -0.69 4.59
CA LEU A 138 -12.88 0.67 4.26
C LEU A 138 -13.71 1.30 5.38
N LYS A 139 -14.26 0.48 6.29
CA LYS A 139 -15.07 0.92 7.44
C LYS A 139 -14.24 1.12 8.72
N SER A 140 -12.93 0.93 8.64
CA SER A 140 -12.04 1.12 9.80
C SER A 140 -11.97 2.59 10.21
N THR A 141 -11.74 2.83 11.49
CA THR A 141 -11.38 4.16 12.03
C THR A 141 -9.90 4.46 11.93
N GLU A 142 -9.09 3.44 11.61
CA GLU A 142 -7.63 3.56 11.50
C GLU A 142 -7.23 3.99 10.08
N GLU A 143 -6.58 5.14 9.96
CA GLU A 143 -6.23 5.78 8.69
C GLU A 143 -5.50 4.83 7.72
N TYR A 144 -4.50 4.10 8.21
CA TYR A 144 -3.69 3.23 7.36
C TYR A 144 -4.36 1.89 7.04
N SER A 145 -5.34 1.46 7.83
CA SER A 145 -6.21 0.33 7.48
C SER A 145 -7.15 0.68 6.33
N VAL A 146 -7.73 1.89 6.35
CA VAL A 146 -8.56 2.38 5.21
C VAL A 146 -7.68 2.58 3.98
N ARG A 147 -6.49 3.19 4.14
CA ARG A 147 -5.53 3.32 3.03
C ARG A 147 -5.15 1.96 2.44
N PHE A 148 -4.90 0.94 3.27
CA PHE A 148 -4.63 -0.42 2.80
C PHE A 148 -5.74 -0.91 1.86
N ALA A 149 -7.01 -0.79 2.25
CA ALA A 149 -8.12 -1.23 1.40
C ALA A 149 -8.16 -0.47 0.06
N ILE A 150 -8.03 0.87 0.09
CA ILE A 150 -8.03 1.70 -1.12
C ILE A 150 -6.88 1.31 -2.06
N VAL A 151 -5.66 1.11 -1.52
CA VAL A 151 -4.48 0.76 -2.34
C VAL A 151 -4.59 -0.66 -2.88
N MET A 152 -5.18 -1.60 -2.12
CA MET A 152 -5.50 -2.95 -2.63
C MET A 152 -6.51 -2.90 -3.78
N LEU A 153 -7.61 -2.15 -3.63
CA LEU A 153 -8.59 -1.94 -4.70
C LEU A 153 -7.94 -1.29 -5.94
N MET A 154 -7.11 -0.30 -5.73
CA MET A 154 -6.36 0.38 -6.79
C MET A 154 -5.44 -0.57 -7.56
N ASN A 155 -4.74 -1.47 -6.86
CA ASN A 155 -3.76 -2.35 -7.48
C ASN A 155 -4.42 -3.51 -8.24
N TYR A 156 -5.54 -4.04 -7.75
CA TYR A 156 -6.07 -5.34 -8.18
C TYR A 156 -7.50 -5.32 -8.75
N TYR A 157 -8.23 -4.17 -8.67
CA TYR A 157 -9.64 -4.10 -9.09
C TYR A 157 -9.95 -2.89 -10.00
N LEU A 158 -8.94 -2.18 -10.53
CA LEU A 158 -9.15 -1.15 -11.55
C LEU A 158 -9.18 -1.80 -12.95
N ASP A 159 -10.27 -2.49 -13.25
CA ASP A 159 -10.59 -3.14 -14.53
C ASP A 159 -12.07 -2.95 -14.88
N VAL A 160 -12.46 -3.37 -16.09
CA VAL A 160 -13.82 -3.18 -16.64
C VAL A 160 -14.91 -3.82 -15.77
N GLN A 161 -14.60 -4.94 -15.11
CA GLN A 161 -15.59 -5.69 -14.32
C GLN A 161 -15.87 -5.01 -12.98
N HIS A 162 -14.87 -4.35 -12.39
CA HIS A 162 -14.94 -3.87 -11.00
C HIS A 162 -15.04 -2.35 -10.89
N ILE A 163 -14.68 -1.58 -11.92
CA ILE A 163 -14.49 -0.11 -11.81
C ILE A 163 -15.68 0.63 -11.20
N ASN A 164 -16.90 0.31 -11.63
CA ASN A 164 -18.11 0.97 -11.11
C ASN A 164 -18.37 0.63 -9.64
N ALA A 165 -18.15 -0.63 -9.24
CA ALA A 165 -18.24 -1.05 -7.85
C ALA A 165 -17.16 -0.38 -6.99
N VAL A 166 -15.93 -0.27 -7.49
CA VAL A 166 -14.82 0.42 -6.81
C VAL A 166 -15.14 1.89 -6.61
N PHE A 167 -15.70 2.59 -7.59
CA PHE A 167 -16.12 3.98 -7.43
C PHE A 167 -17.23 4.14 -6.39
N GLY A 168 -18.23 3.26 -6.36
CA GLY A 168 -19.24 3.24 -5.30
C GLY A 168 -18.66 3.00 -3.91
N LEU A 169 -17.63 2.15 -3.81
CA LEU A 169 -16.88 1.95 -2.56
C LEU A 169 -16.10 3.21 -2.17
N PHE A 170 -15.46 3.90 -3.10
CA PHE A 170 -14.75 5.15 -2.80
C PHE A 170 -15.69 6.23 -2.27
N ASP A 171 -16.88 6.37 -2.85
CA ASP A 171 -17.91 7.29 -2.37
C ASP A 171 -18.43 6.95 -0.96
N SER A 172 -18.32 5.68 -0.55
CA SER A 172 -18.72 5.23 0.80
C SER A 172 -17.65 5.46 1.87
N VAL A 173 -16.45 5.93 1.50
CA VAL A 173 -15.36 6.18 2.45
C VAL A 173 -15.60 7.52 3.16
N HIS A 174 -15.90 7.46 4.45
CA HIS A 174 -16.05 8.62 5.31
C HIS A 174 -14.91 8.65 6.34
N HIS A 175 -13.76 9.23 5.95
CA HIS A 175 -12.59 9.32 6.81
C HIS A 175 -11.78 10.59 6.51
N ASP A 176 -11.51 11.39 7.55
CA ASP A 176 -10.84 12.68 7.40
C ASP A 176 -9.32 12.62 7.30
N GLY A 177 -8.73 11.46 7.50
CA GLY A 177 -7.28 11.25 7.44
C GLY A 177 -6.68 11.67 6.09
N TYR A 178 -5.60 12.43 6.18
CA TYR A 178 -4.88 12.95 5.01
C TYR A 178 -4.44 11.84 4.06
N TYR A 179 -3.91 10.73 4.61
CA TYR A 179 -3.38 9.64 3.80
C TYR A 179 -4.47 8.74 3.21
N VAL A 180 -5.69 8.75 3.75
CA VAL A 180 -6.88 8.16 3.12
C VAL A 180 -7.27 8.99 1.89
N LYS A 181 -7.46 10.31 2.06
CA LYS A 181 -7.81 11.22 0.96
C LYS A 181 -6.77 11.21 -0.15
N MET A 182 -5.49 11.15 0.20
CA MET A 182 -4.40 10.99 -0.77
C MET A 182 -4.43 9.66 -1.51
N ALA A 183 -4.83 8.56 -0.86
CA ALA A 183 -4.98 7.26 -1.51
C ALA A 183 -6.15 7.26 -2.50
N LEU A 184 -7.30 7.82 -2.13
CA LEU A 184 -8.44 8.01 -3.03
C LEU A 184 -8.04 8.83 -4.25
N ALA A 185 -7.41 9.98 -4.04
CA ALA A 185 -6.93 10.84 -5.12
C ALA A 185 -5.95 10.12 -6.06
N TRP A 186 -5.07 9.29 -5.51
CA TRP A 186 -4.13 8.49 -6.30
C TRP A 186 -4.85 7.39 -7.07
N ALA A 187 -5.74 6.64 -6.43
CA ALA A 187 -6.52 5.58 -7.05
C ALA A 187 -7.36 6.11 -8.22
N ILE A 188 -8.04 7.24 -8.04
CA ILE A 188 -8.82 7.90 -9.11
C ILE A 188 -7.90 8.32 -10.27
N SER A 189 -6.72 8.86 -9.98
CA SER A 189 -5.78 9.25 -11.03
C SER A 189 -5.25 8.05 -11.84
N LEU A 190 -5.06 6.89 -11.21
CA LEU A 190 -4.70 5.66 -11.90
C LEU A 190 -5.88 5.05 -12.65
N ALA A 191 -7.09 5.11 -12.08
CA ALA A 191 -8.32 4.73 -12.76
C ALA A 191 -8.48 5.55 -14.07
N PHE A 192 -8.23 6.86 -14.03
CA PHE A 192 -8.28 7.73 -15.21
C PHE A 192 -7.34 7.27 -16.33
N ILE A 193 -6.17 6.78 -15.99
CA ILE A 193 -5.19 6.29 -16.99
C ILE A 193 -5.65 4.99 -17.64
N LYS A 194 -6.35 4.12 -16.87
CA LYS A 194 -6.80 2.81 -17.35
C LYS A 194 -8.19 2.84 -17.97
N MET A 195 -9.10 3.64 -17.40
CA MET A 195 -10.55 3.65 -17.61
C MET A 195 -11.03 5.11 -17.70
N ARG A 196 -10.60 5.82 -18.78
CA ARG A 196 -10.79 7.28 -18.89
C ARG A 196 -12.26 7.68 -18.86
N GLU A 197 -13.09 7.02 -19.64
CA GLU A 197 -14.51 7.41 -19.83
C GLU A 197 -15.29 7.26 -18.52
N GLU A 198 -15.16 6.10 -17.87
CA GLU A 198 -15.80 5.79 -16.60
C GLU A 198 -15.32 6.76 -15.50
N THR A 199 -14.01 7.08 -15.51
CA THR A 199 -13.46 8.00 -14.50
C THR A 199 -13.92 9.44 -14.75
N VAL A 200 -14.07 9.89 -15.98
CA VAL A 200 -14.65 11.23 -16.28
C VAL A 200 -16.10 11.30 -15.78
N GLN A 201 -16.90 10.26 -16.04
CA GLN A 201 -18.27 10.19 -15.52
C GLN A 201 -18.28 10.25 -14.00
N TYR A 202 -17.43 9.47 -13.34
CA TYR A 202 -17.29 9.46 -11.89
C TYR A 202 -16.87 10.83 -11.34
N LEU A 203 -15.87 11.48 -11.93
CA LEU A 203 -15.42 12.82 -11.51
C LEU A 203 -16.53 13.87 -11.56
N ASN A 204 -17.52 13.72 -12.45
CA ASN A 204 -18.67 14.63 -12.54
C ASN A 204 -19.79 14.34 -11.53
N HIS A 205 -19.89 13.10 -11.01
CA HIS A 205 -21.05 12.65 -10.22
C HIS A 205 -20.68 11.99 -8.87
N ASN A 206 -19.41 12.08 -8.44
CA ASN A 206 -18.95 11.48 -7.18
C ASN A 206 -19.48 12.24 -5.94
N HIS A 207 -19.42 11.56 -4.78
CA HIS A 207 -19.81 12.10 -3.48
C HIS A 207 -18.62 12.42 -2.56
N LEU A 208 -17.40 12.43 -3.09
CA LEU A 208 -16.18 12.74 -2.34
C LEU A 208 -16.10 14.23 -1.98
N ASP A 209 -15.37 14.54 -0.92
CA ASP A 209 -15.05 15.91 -0.57
C ASP A 209 -14.27 16.63 -1.68
N ASN A 210 -14.45 17.95 -1.77
CA ASN A 210 -13.85 18.74 -2.86
C ASN A 210 -12.32 18.66 -2.87
N TRP A 211 -11.66 18.60 -1.71
CA TRP A 211 -10.20 18.50 -1.65
C TRP A 211 -9.70 17.21 -2.31
N THR A 212 -10.32 16.07 -2.01
CA THR A 212 -9.96 14.77 -2.60
C THR A 212 -10.09 14.77 -4.12
N VAL A 213 -11.20 15.32 -4.64
CA VAL A 213 -11.43 15.38 -6.09
C VAL A 213 -10.46 16.35 -6.77
N GLN A 214 -10.23 17.53 -6.19
CA GLN A 214 -9.26 18.49 -6.69
C GLN A 214 -7.84 17.89 -6.72
N LYS A 215 -7.50 17.08 -5.71
CA LYS A 215 -6.21 16.39 -5.62
C LYS A 215 -6.09 15.27 -6.65
N ALA A 216 -7.18 14.52 -6.92
CA ALA A 216 -7.21 13.52 -7.99
C ALA A 216 -6.98 14.17 -9.36
N MET A 217 -7.68 15.25 -9.66
CA MET A 217 -7.47 16.02 -10.90
C MET A 217 -6.03 16.56 -10.99
N GLN A 218 -5.47 17.04 -9.89
CA GLN A 218 -4.09 17.49 -9.86
C GLN A 218 -3.11 16.36 -10.23
N LYS A 219 -3.29 15.16 -9.65
CA LYS A 219 -2.46 13.99 -9.98
C LYS A 219 -2.61 13.54 -11.44
N ILE A 220 -3.79 13.65 -12.03
CA ILE A 220 -4.00 13.41 -13.46
C ILE A 220 -3.18 14.39 -14.29
N LEU A 221 -3.21 15.70 -13.95
CA LEU A 221 -2.44 16.73 -14.64
C LEU A 221 -0.92 16.54 -14.53
N GLU A 222 -0.42 16.01 -13.42
CA GLU A 222 0.99 15.71 -13.16
C GLU A 222 1.48 14.46 -13.93
N SER A 223 0.56 13.60 -14.38
CA SER A 223 0.92 12.36 -15.04
C SER A 223 1.51 12.61 -16.45
N ASN A 224 2.65 11.97 -16.72
CA ASN A 224 3.26 11.95 -18.04
C ASN A 224 2.54 11.03 -19.04
N ARG A 225 1.56 10.23 -18.58
CA ARG A 225 0.76 9.31 -19.40
C ARG A 225 -0.47 9.99 -20.00
N VAL A 226 -0.73 11.24 -19.64
CA VAL A 226 -1.90 12.01 -20.09
C VAL A 226 -1.43 13.06 -21.09
N ASP A 227 -2.04 13.08 -22.29
CA ASP A 227 -1.75 14.02 -23.35
C ASP A 227 -2.23 15.44 -23.02
N LYS A 228 -1.78 16.43 -23.82
CA LYS A 228 -2.04 17.85 -23.57
C LYS A 228 -3.52 18.19 -23.67
N GLU A 229 -4.22 17.67 -24.68
CA GLU A 229 -5.65 17.95 -24.91
C GLU A 229 -6.49 17.46 -23.72
N THR A 230 -6.23 16.24 -23.29
CA THR A 230 -6.85 15.66 -22.09
C THR A 230 -6.56 16.48 -20.83
N LYS A 231 -5.31 16.95 -20.66
CA LYS A 231 -4.96 17.86 -19.56
C LYS A 231 -5.74 19.17 -19.60
N ASP A 232 -5.98 19.74 -20.79
CA ASP A 232 -6.78 20.96 -20.93
C ASP A 232 -8.25 20.71 -20.55
N MET A 233 -8.81 19.57 -20.93
CA MET A 233 -10.14 19.13 -20.47
C MET A 233 -10.21 19.05 -18.92
N ILE A 234 -9.27 18.38 -18.29
CA ILE A 234 -9.21 18.26 -16.80
C ILE A 234 -9.03 19.62 -16.13
N ARG A 235 -8.22 20.54 -16.70
CA ARG A 235 -8.10 21.92 -16.19
C ARG A 235 -9.43 22.66 -16.21
N ASN A 236 -10.22 22.49 -17.27
CA ASN A 236 -11.53 23.09 -17.37
C ASN A 236 -12.53 22.50 -16.37
N MET A 237 -12.55 21.18 -16.18
CA MET A 237 -13.35 20.51 -15.14
C MET A 237 -12.98 21.03 -13.75
N LYS A 238 -11.66 21.10 -13.46
CA LYS A 238 -11.14 21.59 -12.18
C LYS A 238 -11.56 23.02 -11.89
N LYS A 239 -11.56 23.90 -12.90
CA LYS A 239 -12.02 25.31 -12.77
C LYS A 239 -13.51 25.40 -12.45
N LYS A 240 -14.37 24.66 -13.20
CA LYS A 240 -15.83 24.68 -12.97
C LYS A 240 -16.18 24.31 -11.53
N ARG A 241 -15.60 23.24 -10.99
CA ARG A 241 -15.85 22.78 -9.64
C ARG A 241 -15.39 23.74 -8.52
N ASN A 242 -14.53 24.71 -8.79
CA ASN A 242 -14.15 25.75 -7.83
C ASN A 242 -15.20 26.88 -7.70
N TYR A 243 -16.18 26.92 -8.58
CA TYR A 243 -17.25 27.94 -8.61
C TYR A 243 -18.61 27.39 -8.13
N GLU A 244 -18.69 26.08 -7.88
CA GLU A 244 -19.83 25.39 -7.28
C GLU A 244 -19.59 25.25 -5.75
#